data_621f124cd9d6924e5c73c67707abf1f4
#
_entry.id   621f124cd9d6924e5c73c67707abf1f4
#
_cell.length_a   1.000
_cell.length_b   1.000
_cell.length_c   1.000
_cell.angle_alpha   90.00
_cell.angle_beta   90.00
_cell.angle_gamma   90.00
#
_symmetry.space_group_name_H-M   'P 1'
#
loop_
_entity.id
_entity.type
_entity.pdbx_description
1 polymer ?
#
loop_
_entity_poly.entity_id
_entity_poly.type
_entity_poly.pdbx_seq_one_letter_code
_entity_poly.pdbx_strand_id
1 'polypeptide(L)'
;MLQPKRTKFRKAHKGRIHGNAKGGTRLNFGAYGLKATSPDRVTARQIEAARRAMTRHMKRAGRVWIRVFPDLPVSQKPAEVRQGKGKGSPEFWVCRVKPGRIMFEMDGVTMAVAKRAMELAAAKLPVKTKFIARLGESI
;
A
#
# COMPACT_ATOMS: atom_id res chain seq x y z
N MET A 1 -6.03 0.63 12.31
CA MET A 1 -5.24 0.37 11.10
C MET A 1 -5.59 -1.01 10.54
N LEU A 2 -5.31 -1.19 9.26
CA LEU A 2 -5.61 -2.45 8.60
C LEU A 2 -4.75 -3.59 9.15
N GLN A 3 -5.41 -4.69 9.47
CA GLN A 3 -4.74 -5.93 9.86
C GLN A 3 -5.74 -7.08 9.74
N PRO A 4 -5.27 -8.32 9.57
CA PRO A 4 -6.19 -9.46 9.50
C PRO A 4 -6.90 -9.66 10.83
N LYS A 5 -8.18 -10.00 10.76
CA LYS A 5 -8.95 -10.35 11.97
C LYS A 5 -8.50 -11.69 12.54
N ARG A 6 -8.20 -12.65 11.67
CA ARG A 6 -7.69 -13.96 12.03
C ARG A 6 -6.56 -14.34 11.13
N THR A 7 -5.58 -15.02 11.67
CA THR A 7 -4.47 -15.54 10.90
C THR A 7 -4.29 -17.02 11.21
N LYS A 8 -3.90 -17.76 10.19
CA LYS A 8 -3.51 -19.15 10.37
C LYS A 8 -2.23 -19.25 11.18
N PHE A 9 -1.32 -18.32 10.97
CA PHE A 9 -0.07 -18.21 11.72
C PHE A 9 0.12 -16.78 12.18
N ARG A 10 0.50 -16.61 13.45
CA ARG A 10 0.79 -15.26 13.99
C ARG A 10 2.07 -14.70 13.46
N LYS A 11 3.00 -15.57 13.11
CA LYS A 11 4.32 -15.19 12.63
C LYS A 11 4.57 -15.83 11.28
N ALA A 12 5.29 -15.14 10.43
CA ALA A 12 5.60 -15.62 9.09
C ALA A 12 7.07 -15.36 8.79
N HIS A 13 7.62 -16.16 7.90
CA HIS A 13 8.96 -15.93 7.42
C HIS A 13 9.01 -14.69 6.56
N LYS A 14 10.06 -13.90 6.74
CA LYS A 14 10.36 -12.85 5.79
C LYS A 14 10.67 -13.53 4.46
N GLY A 15 10.35 -13.01 3.42
CA GLY A 15 10.73 -13.48 2.11
C GLY A 15 11.31 -12.32 1.34
N ARG A 16 11.86 -12.59 0.19
CA ARG A 16 12.25 -11.56 -0.76
C ARG A 16 11.13 -11.35 -1.74
N ILE A 17 10.94 -10.11 -2.15
CA ILE A 17 9.92 -9.80 -3.13
C ILE A 17 10.55 -9.90 -4.51
N HIS A 18 10.04 -10.84 -5.32
CA HIS A 18 10.58 -11.13 -6.64
C HIS A 18 9.54 -10.90 -7.72
N GLY A 19 10.03 -10.52 -8.90
CA GLY A 19 9.22 -10.44 -10.09
C GLY A 19 8.22 -9.30 -10.10
N ASN A 20 7.34 -9.34 -11.08
CA ASN A 20 6.31 -8.34 -11.27
C ASN A 20 4.97 -8.84 -10.78
N ALA A 21 4.06 -7.93 -10.46
CA ALA A 21 2.72 -8.31 -10.08
C ALA A 21 2.00 -9.00 -11.23
N LYS A 22 1.31 -10.10 -10.92
CA LYS A 22 0.50 -10.84 -11.89
C LYS A 22 -0.97 -10.50 -11.82
N GLY A 23 -1.41 -9.95 -10.69
CA GLY A 23 -2.76 -9.47 -10.48
C GLY A 23 -2.76 -8.08 -9.91
N GLY A 24 -3.91 -7.42 -9.93
CA GLY A 24 -4.04 -6.07 -9.41
C GLY A 24 -3.24 -5.04 -10.20
N THR A 25 -3.09 -5.25 -11.50
CA THR A 25 -2.28 -4.39 -12.38
C THR A 25 -3.10 -3.43 -13.21
N ARG A 26 -4.42 -3.50 -13.10
CA ARG A 26 -5.34 -2.65 -13.87
C ARG A 26 -6.32 -1.96 -12.93
N LEU A 27 -6.78 -0.79 -13.36
CA LEU A 27 -7.85 -0.09 -12.67
C LEU A 27 -9.15 -0.86 -12.81
N ASN A 28 -9.81 -1.16 -11.69
CA ASN A 28 -11.08 -1.89 -11.68
C ASN A 28 -12.23 -1.04 -11.14
N PHE A 29 -11.96 -0.13 -10.22
CA PHE A 29 -13.00 0.58 -9.49
C PHE A 29 -13.07 2.06 -9.85
N GLY A 30 -11.93 2.71 -9.98
CA GLY A 30 -11.86 4.15 -10.18
C GLY A 30 -11.30 4.55 -11.54
N ALA A 31 -11.30 5.84 -11.79
CA ALA A 31 -10.75 6.43 -13.01
C ALA A 31 -9.24 6.67 -12.93
N TYR A 32 -8.72 6.77 -11.72
CA TYR A 32 -7.31 7.10 -11.46
C TYR A 32 -6.72 6.13 -10.46
N GLY A 33 -5.42 5.94 -10.53
CA GLY A 33 -4.76 5.03 -9.62
C GLY A 33 -3.29 5.36 -9.38
N LEU A 34 -2.76 4.75 -8.34
CA LEU A 34 -1.35 4.83 -7.99
C LEU A 34 -0.75 3.43 -8.11
N LYS A 35 0.15 3.28 -9.05
CA LYS A 35 0.79 2.00 -9.36
C LYS A 35 2.21 1.99 -8.81
N ALA A 36 2.59 0.90 -8.16
CA ALA A 36 3.97 0.70 -7.71
C ALA A 36 4.87 0.39 -8.90
N THR A 37 6.04 0.99 -8.93
CA THR A 37 7.05 0.72 -9.95
C THR A 37 8.32 0.09 -9.38
N SER A 38 8.39 -0.04 -8.06
CA SER A 38 9.47 -0.75 -7.39
C SER A 38 8.89 -1.69 -6.33
N PRO A 39 9.61 -2.75 -5.95
CA PRO A 39 9.13 -3.66 -4.91
C PRO A 39 9.50 -3.17 -3.53
N ASP A 40 8.60 -3.34 -2.57
CA ASP A 40 8.92 -3.16 -1.15
C ASP A 40 7.76 -3.70 -0.30
N ARG A 41 7.96 -3.65 0.99
CA ARG A 41 6.91 -3.93 1.97
C ARG A 41 6.29 -2.61 2.40
N VAL A 42 4.98 -2.56 2.38
CA VAL A 42 4.23 -1.38 2.78
C VAL A 42 3.52 -1.70 4.08
N THR A 43 3.77 -0.92 5.11
CA THR A 43 3.18 -1.17 6.42
C THR A 43 1.74 -0.65 6.49
N ALA A 44 0.97 -1.19 7.44
CA ALA A 44 -0.38 -0.69 7.69
C ALA A 44 -0.39 0.81 8.01
N ARG A 45 0.63 1.28 8.72
CA ARG A 45 0.75 2.71 9.04
C ARG A 45 0.99 3.56 7.79
N GLN A 46 1.81 3.08 6.86
CA GLN A 46 2.07 3.77 5.60
C GLN A 46 0.81 3.83 4.74
N ILE A 47 0.06 2.73 4.67
CA ILE A 47 -1.21 2.69 3.94
C ILE A 47 -2.19 3.72 4.53
N GLU A 48 -2.31 3.76 5.84
CA GLU A 48 -3.21 4.70 6.51
C GLU A 48 -2.75 6.15 6.31
N ALA A 49 -1.45 6.42 6.39
CA ALA A 49 -0.91 7.76 6.15
C ALA A 49 -1.19 8.23 4.72
N ALA A 50 -1.03 7.33 3.75
CA ALA A 50 -1.31 7.62 2.34
C ALA A 50 -2.80 7.92 2.14
N ARG A 51 -3.67 7.09 2.72
CA ARG A 51 -5.12 7.28 2.65
C ARG A 51 -5.53 8.65 3.20
N ARG A 52 -5.00 9.00 4.37
CA ARG A 52 -5.31 10.29 5.01
C ARG A 52 -4.84 11.47 4.17
N ALA A 53 -3.65 11.36 3.58
CA ALA A 53 -3.12 12.42 2.73
C ALA A 53 -4.01 12.65 1.50
N MET A 54 -4.44 11.57 0.84
CA MET A 54 -5.34 11.65 -0.30
C MET A 54 -6.67 12.26 0.08
N THR A 55 -7.29 11.73 1.13
CA THR A 55 -8.62 12.17 1.57
C THR A 55 -8.62 13.64 1.97
N ARG A 56 -7.57 14.07 2.65
CA ARG A 56 -7.45 15.46 3.06
C ARG A 56 -7.38 16.40 1.85
N HIS A 57 -6.62 16.03 0.84
CA HIS A 57 -6.51 16.85 -0.37
C HIS A 57 -7.82 16.89 -1.15
N MET A 58 -8.54 15.78 -1.19
CA MET A 58 -9.82 15.69 -1.89
C MET A 58 -10.96 16.40 -1.15
N LYS A 59 -10.76 16.79 0.10
CA LYS A 59 -11.76 17.45 0.95
C LYS A 59 -13.06 16.65 1.03
N ARG A 60 -12.94 15.32 1.14
CA ARG A 60 -14.04 14.36 1.20
C ARG A 60 -14.87 14.27 -0.09
N ALA A 61 -14.42 14.88 -1.18
CA ALA A 61 -15.05 14.66 -2.47
C ALA A 61 -14.55 13.35 -3.08
N GLY A 62 -15.40 12.66 -3.82
CA GLY A 62 -15.03 11.45 -4.53
C GLY A 62 -14.88 10.23 -3.62
N ARG A 63 -14.26 9.18 -4.17
CA ARG A 63 -14.05 7.90 -3.51
C ARG A 63 -12.60 7.45 -3.65
N VAL A 64 -12.13 6.72 -2.64
CA VAL A 64 -10.82 6.09 -2.64
C VAL A 64 -11.00 4.61 -2.34
N TRP A 65 -10.33 3.76 -3.11
CA TRP A 65 -10.26 2.33 -2.85
C TRP A 65 -8.82 1.97 -2.51
N ILE A 66 -8.63 1.24 -1.41
CA ILE A 66 -7.35 0.69 -1.03
C ILE A 66 -7.28 -0.72 -1.58
N ARG A 67 -6.33 -0.99 -2.47
CA ARG A 67 -6.22 -2.28 -3.15
C ARG A 67 -5.11 -3.17 -2.62
N VAL A 68 -4.49 -2.76 -1.54
CA VAL A 68 -3.47 -3.56 -0.84
C VAL A 68 -3.91 -3.80 0.59
N PHE A 69 -3.55 -4.95 1.13
CA PHE A 69 -3.91 -5.29 2.50
C PHE A 69 -2.68 -5.84 3.22
N PRO A 70 -2.37 -5.35 4.42
CA PRO A 70 -1.20 -5.80 5.18
C PRO A 70 -1.50 -7.10 5.89
N ASP A 71 -1.18 -8.21 5.26
CA ASP A 71 -1.47 -9.56 5.77
C ASP A 71 -0.25 -10.31 6.30
N LEU A 72 0.95 -9.74 6.15
CA LEU A 72 2.18 -10.36 6.60
C LEU A 72 2.63 -9.75 7.92
N PRO A 73 2.72 -10.56 9.00
CA PRO A 73 3.23 -10.05 10.27
C PRO A 73 4.75 -9.91 10.25
N VAL A 74 5.25 -8.83 10.81
CA VAL A 74 6.69 -8.62 10.99
C VAL A 74 7.00 -8.55 12.46
N SER A 75 7.96 -9.34 12.89
CA SER A 75 8.42 -9.39 14.26
C SER A 75 9.76 -8.68 14.39
N GLN A 76 9.93 -7.98 15.49
CA GLN A 76 11.17 -7.31 15.82
C GLN A 76 11.57 -7.69 17.24
N LYS A 77 12.82 -8.08 17.43
CA LYS A 77 13.32 -8.32 18.78
C LYS A 77 13.72 -6.99 19.41
N PRO A 78 13.37 -6.75 20.67
CA PRO A 78 13.89 -5.58 21.38
C PRO A 78 15.42 -5.62 21.42
N ALA A 79 16.04 -4.46 21.40
CA ALA A 79 17.50 -4.37 21.44
C ALA A 79 18.12 -5.04 22.66
N GLU A 80 17.36 -5.12 23.75
CA GLU A 80 17.80 -5.72 25.02
C GLU A 80 17.71 -7.24 25.01
N VAL A 81 16.99 -7.84 24.09
CA VAL A 81 16.85 -9.29 24.01
C VAL A 81 17.91 -9.82 23.06
N ARG A 82 18.96 -10.34 23.66
CA ARG A 82 20.02 -10.96 22.91
C ARG A 82 19.58 -12.35 22.45
N GLN A 83 19.81 -12.67 21.19
CA GLN A 83 19.68 -14.02 20.68
C GLN A 83 18.61 -14.85 21.36
N GLY A 84 17.44 -14.26 21.48
CA GLY A 84 16.32 -14.89 22.16
C GLY A 84 15.93 -16.18 21.48
N LYS A 85 15.30 -17.03 22.24
CA LYS A 85 14.76 -18.28 21.73
C LYS A 85 13.51 -17.98 20.91
N GLY A 86 13.57 -18.21 19.62
CA GLY A 86 12.46 -18.01 18.72
C GLY A 86 12.26 -16.56 18.27
N LYS A 87 11.24 -16.34 17.45
CA LYS A 87 10.85 -15.04 16.94
C LYS A 87 10.17 -14.21 18.02
N GLY A 88 10.39 -12.91 17.98
CA GLY A 88 9.64 -11.98 18.80
C GLY A 88 8.15 -11.95 18.42
N SER A 89 7.36 -11.25 19.20
CA SER A 89 5.94 -11.06 18.91
C SER A 89 5.76 -10.23 17.62
N PRO A 90 4.70 -10.44 16.87
CA PRO A 90 4.40 -9.58 15.73
C PRO A 90 4.17 -8.15 16.20
N GLU A 91 4.89 -7.21 15.65
CA GLU A 91 4.79 -5.80 16.02
C GLU A 91 3.99 -4.98 15.02
N PHE A 92 4.02 -5.37 13.76
CA PHE A 92 3.29 -4.65 12.73
C PHE A 92 3.01 -5.56 11.55
N TRP A 93 2.10 -5.12 10.73
CA TRP A 93 1.65 -5.85 9.55
C TRP A 93 2.06 -5.11 8.29
N VAL A 94 2.47 -5.87 7.28
CA VAL A 94 2.91 -5.30 6.01
C VAL A 94 2.25 -6.01 4.84
N CYS A 95 2.22 -5.34 3.70
CA CYS A 95 1.85 -5.92 2.42
C CYS A 95 3.10 -5.96 1.54
N ARG A 96 3.34 -7.10 0.91
CA ARG A 96 4.40 -7.21 -0.11
C ARG A 96 3.86 -6.65 -1.40
N VAL A 97 4.49 -5.60 -1.89
CA VAL A 97 4.06 -4.93 -3.11
C VAL A 97 5.10 -5.18 -4.19
N LYS A 98 4.65 -5.72 -5.33
CA LYS A 98 5.50 -5.96 -6.49
C LYS A 98 5.31 -4.84 -7.50
N PRO A 99 6.32 -4.57 -8.35
CA PRO A 99 6.15 -3.61 -9.43
C PRO A 99 4.96 -3.96 -10.31
N GLY A 100 4.17 -2.97 -10.66
CA GLY A 100 2.96 -3.14 -11.46
C GLY A 100 1.68 -3.21 -10.65
N ARG A 101 1.76 -3.37 -9.34
CA ARG A 101 0.58 -3.45 -8.48
C ARG A 101 -0.05 -2.08 -8.30
N ILE A 102 -1.36 -2.01 -8.50
CA ILE A 102 -2.14 -0.82 -8.16
C ILE A 102 -2.45 -0.86 -6.67
N MET A 103 -2.02 0.15 -5.96
CA MET A 103 -2.19 0.22 -4.51
C MET A 103 -3.45 0.97 -4.11
N PHE A 104 -3.78 2.03 -4.84
CA PHE A 104 -4.94 2.86 -4.56
C PHE A 104 -5.63 3.22 -5.86
N GLU A 105 -6.95 3.39 -5.79
CA GLU A 105 -7.74 3.93 -6.89
C GLU A 105 -8.59 5.07 -6.38
N MET A 106 -8.99 5.95 -7.29
CA MET A 106 -9.74 7.15 -6.95
C MET A 106 -10.70 7.50 -8.07
N ASP A 107 -11.84 8.06 -7.69
CA ASP A 107 -12.85 8.50 -8.65
C ASP A 107 -13.64 9.68 -8.07
N GLY A 108 -14.41 10.35 -8.92
CA GLY A 108 -15.28 11.43 -8.48
C GLY A 108 -14.61 12.78 -8.28
N VAL A 109 -13.37 12.94 -8.77
CA VAL A 109 -12.61 14.20 -8.72
C VAL A 109 -11.99 14.47 -10.08
N THR A 110 -11.53 15.69 -10.29
CA THR A 110 -10.82 16.02 -11.53
C THR A 110 -9.46 15.37 -11.56
N MET A 111 -8.89 15.23 -12.76
CA MET A 111 -7.54 14.66 -12.91
C MET A 111 -6.49 15.44 -12.14
N ALA A 112 -6.56 16.76 -12.16
CA ALA A 112 -5.60 17.60 -11.44
C ALA A 112 -5.64 17.33 -9.93
N VAL A 113 -6.84 17.23 -9.35
CA VAL A 113 -7.01 16.91 -7.94
C VAL A 113 -6.52 15.50 -7.64
N ALA A 114 -6.88 14.53 -8.49
CA ALA A 114 -6.46 13.14 -8.31
C ALA A 114 -4.95 12.99 -8.37
N LYS A 115 -4.32 13.61 -9.34
CA LYS A 115 -2.87 13.55 -9.51
C LYS A 115 -2.13 14.12 -8.30
N ARG A 116 -2.57 15.27 -7.81
CA ARG A 116 -1.95 15.87 -6.63
C ARG A 116 -2.18 15.05 -5.38
N ALA A 117 -3.39 14.52 -5.21
CA ALA A 117 -3.70 13.63 -4.09
C ALA A 117 -2.81 12.40 -4.08
N MET A 118 -2.61 11.79 -5.25
CA MET A 118 -1.74 10.62 -5.38
C MET A 118 -0.28 10.96 -5.15
N GLU A 119 0.18 12.14 -5.54
CA GLU A 119 1.54 12.58 -5.23
C GLU A 119 1.76 12.69 -3.71
N LEU A 120 0.79 13.25 -3.02
CA LEU A 120 0.86 13.37 -1.55
C LEU A 120 0.84 12.01 -0.88
N ALA A 121 0.05 11.09 -1.40
CA ALA A 121 0.01 9.71 -0.91
C ALA A 121 1.34 9.01 -1.16
N ALA A 122 1.90 9.17 -2.34
CA ALA A 122 3.17 8.53 -2.72
C ALA A 122 4.31 8.95 -1.79
N ALA A 123 4.30 10.17 -1.30
CA ALA A 123 5.31 10.65 -0.36
C ALA A 123 5.29 9.89 0.98
N LYS A 124 4.21 9.20 1.30
CA LYS A 124 4.07 8.39 2.52
C LYS A 124 4.44 6.94 2.31
N LEU A 125 4.75 6.53 1.09
CA LEU A 125 5.01 5.13 0.73
C LEU A 125 6.49 4.92 0.44
N PRO A 126 7.01 3.70 0.74
CA PRO A 126 8.42 3.39 0.50
C PRO A 126 8.72 3.00 -0.94
N VAL A 127 7.69 2.68 -1.73
CA VAL A 127 7.86 2.26 -3.12
C VAL A 127 7.85 3.45 -4.06
N LYS A 128 8.51 3.31 -5.18
CA LYS A 128 8.38 4.24 -6.29
C LYS A 128 7.02 4.00 -6.96
N THR A 129 6.39 5.06 -7.41
CA THR A 129 5.03 5.01 -7.90
C THR A 129 4.86 5.75 -9.21
N LYS A 130 3.74 5.44 -9.89
CA LYS A 130 3.32 6.14 -11.10
C LYS A 130 1.82 6.40 -11.00
N PHE A 131 1.41 7.62 -11.32
CA PHE A 131 0.01 7.96 -11.46
C PHE A 131 -0.52 7.42 -12.79
N ILE A 132 -1.66 6.77 -12.75
CA ILE A 132 -2.29 6.23 -13.97
C ILE A 132 -3.74 6.66 -14.05
N ALA A 133 -4.25 6.71 -15.28
CA ALA A 133 -5.65 6.99 -15.57
C ALA A 133 -6.19 5.90 -16.48
N ARG A 134 -7.51 5.78 -16.55
CA ARG A 134 -8.13 4.82 -17.46
C ARG A 134 -7.78 5.14 -18.90
N LEU A 135 -7.77 4.08 -19.71
CA LEU A 135 -7.53 4.20 -21.14
C LEU A 135 -8.51 5.21 -21.76
N GLY A 136 -7.97 6.11 -22.56
CA GLY A 136 -8.76 7.14 -23.19
C GLY A 136 -8.73 8.49 -22.48
N GLU A 137 -8.25 8.54 -21.24
CA GLU A 137 -8.06 9.80 -20.51
C GLU A 137 -6.61 10.28 -20.69
N SER A 138 -6.45 11.57 -20.94
CA SER A 138 -5.10 12.14 -21.04
C SER A 138 -4.50 12.31 -19.65
N ILE A 139 -3.22 12.05 -19.58
CA ILE A 139 -2.46 12.16 -18.34
C ILE A 139 -1.70 13.47 -18.31
#